data_48d18f11ac5a96af9a9641bc846fbec5
#
_entry.id   48d18f11ac5a96af9a9641bc846fbec5
#
_cell.length_a   1.000
_cell.length_b   1.000
_cell.length_c   1.000
_cell.angle_alpha   90.00
_cell.angle_beta   90.00
_cell.angle_gamma   90.00
#
_symmetry.space_group_name_H-M   'P 1'
#
loop_
_entity.id
_entity.type
_entity.pdbx_description
1 polymer ?
#
loop_
_entity_poly.entity_id
_entity_poly.type
_entity_poly.pdbx_seq_one_letter_code
_entity_poly.pdbx_strand_id
1 'polypeptide(L)'
;MKGIETPATPKMTHGSDIHNQLENIFKQEATPATFEDAVEASKETASMSRECFVVAPEYGIRGFIDEIWMKPEEIVIIDDKPGRTPYQSTMNQVRAYCLAFKDMTHDDRQIKAALRERGTDNLFWIEIFTPEVEKQIKFTIDRMHGLLDGSKPFIPTKNPNKCRSCRYKRYCEHYKRK
;
A
#
# COMPACT_ATOMS: atom_id res chain seq x y z
N MET A 1 9.14 -18.06 0.00
CA MET A 1 10.43 -17.35 0.07
C MET A 1 11.12 -17.76 1.35
N LYS A 2 12.38 -18.13 1.27
CA LYS A 2 13.20 -18.45 2.43
C LYS A 2 13.43 -17.13 3.17
N GLY A 3 13.07 -16.98 4.43
CA GLY A 3 13.15 -15.75 5.24
C GLY A 3 14.52 -15.06 5.23
N ILE A 4 14.90 -14.53 4.07
CA ILE A 4 16.17 -13.83 3.86
C ILE A 4 15.96 -12.38 4.24
N GLU A 5 16.52 -11.98 5.37
CA GLU A 5 16.56 -10.60 5.80
C GLU A 5 17.73 -9.86 5.16
N THR A 6 17.53 -8.61 4.83
CA THR A 6 18.57 -7.72 4.33
C THR A 6 18.51 -6.42 5.11
N PRO A 7 19.68 -5.80 5.47
CA PRO A 7 19.69 -4.57 6.25
C PRO A 7 18.97 -3.43 5.53
N ALA A 8 18.38 -2.52 6.32
CA ALA A 8 17.75 -1.31 5.80
C ALA A 8 18.78 -0.43 5.06
N THR A 9 18.36 0.20 3.98
CA THR A 9 19.20 1.18 3.27
C THR A 9 19.01 2.56 3.88
N PRO A 10 19.97 3.52 3.71
CA PRO A 10 19.81 4.90 4.19
C PRO A 10 18.52 5.57 3.70
N LYS A 11 18.09 5.27 2.47
CA LYS A 11 16.81 5.76 1.92
C LYS A 11 15.58 5.19 2.65
N MET A 12 15.66 3.95 3.11
CA MET A 12 14.58 3.34 3.89
C MET A 12 14.50 3.99 5.27
N THR A 13 15.65 4.19 5.95
CA THR A 13 15.71 4.85 7.25
C THR A 13 15.17 6.28 7.18
N HIS A 14 15.65 7.08 6.23
CA HIS A 14 15.16 8.45 6.02
C HIS A 14 13.65 8.48 5.73
N GLY A 15 13.15 7.51 4.95
CA GLY A 15 11.72 7.36 4.73
C GLY A 15 10.93 7.13 6.00
N SER A 16 11.42 6.30 6.90
CA SER A 16 10.79 6.04 8.19
C SER A 16 10.81 7.27 9.10
N ASP A 17 11.88 8.05 9.08
CA ASP A 17 12.00 9.26 9.90
C ASP A 17 10.96 10.31 9.53
N ILE A 18 10.78 10.59 8.23
CA ILE A 18 9.74 11.53 7.75
C ILE A 18 8.35 11.03 8.12
N HIS A 19 8.10 9.75 7.95
CA HIS A 19 6.83 9.12 8.30
C HIS A 19 6.50 9.30 9.79
N ASN A 20 7.43 9.00 10.68
CA ASN A 20 7.28 9.19 12.12
C ASN A 20 7.04 10.66 12.50
N GLN A 21 7.67 11.62 11.82
CA GLN A 21 7.44 13.05 12.05
C GLN A 21 6.02 13.46 11.69
N LEU A 22 5.52 13.05 10.53
CA LEU A 22 4.14 13.35 10.08
C LEU A 22 3.09 12.73 10.99
N GLU A 23 3.34 11.51 11.45
CA GLU A 23 2.47 10.82 12.41
C GLU A 23 2.41 11.57 13.76
N ASN A 24 3.56 12.03 14.27
CA ASN A 24 3.61 12.76 15.53
C ASN A 24 2.86 14.11 15.46
N ILE A 25 3.00 14.83 14.36
CA ILE A 25 2.24 16.08 14.13
C ILE A 25 0.74 15.79 14.12
N PHE A 26 0.33 14.77 13.36
CA PHE A 26 -1.08 14.39 13.31
C PHE A 26 -1.66 14.02 14.69
N LYS A 27 -0.92 13.22 15.48
CA LYS A 27 -1.37 12.83 16.85
C LYS A 27 -1.55 14.00 17.80
N GLN A 28 -0.84 15.11 17.60
CA GLN A 28 -1.00 16.32 18.43
C GLN A 28 -2.27 17.12 18.07
N GLU A 29 -2.72 17.03 16.82
CA GLU A 29 -3.83 17.82 16.29
C GLU A 29 -5.14 17.00 16.17
N ALA A 30 -5.05 15.69 16.13
CA ALA A 30 -6.21 14.81 15.92
C ALA A 30 -7.09 14.71 17.16
N THR A 31 -8.40 14.70 16.93
CA THR A 31 -9.37 14.33 17.95
C THR A 31 -9.33 12.80 18.13
N PRO A 32 -9.15 12.29 19.36
CA PRO A 32 -9.20 10.85 19.62
C PRO A 32 -10.57 10.26 19.24
N ALA A 33 -10.56 9.30 18.35
CA ALA A 33 -11.76 8.57 17.94
C ALA A 33 -11.34 7.12 17.56
N THR A 34 -12.28 6.18 17.64
CA THR A 34 -12.03 4.88 17.02
C THR A 34 -12.05 5.01 15.49
N PHE A 35 -11.47 4.04 14.80
CA PHE A 35 -11.48 4.05 13.33
C PHE A 35 -12.91 3.95 12.79
N GLU A 36 -13.73 3.11 13.41
CA GLU A 36 -15.14 2.91 13.07
C GLU A 36 -15.95 4.20 13.25
N ASP A 37 -15.76 4.91 14.37
CA ASP A 37 -16.42 6.19 14.62
C ASP A 37 -16.00 7.25 13.59
N ALA A 38 -14.73 7.30 13.22
CA ALA A 38 -14.22 8.22 12.21
C ALA A 38 -14.81 7.92 10.82
N VAL A 39 -14.93 6.66 10.45
CA VAL A 39 -15.56 6.24 9.18
C VAL A 39 -17.04 6.64 9.17
N GLU A 40 -17.78 6.40 10.24
CA GLU A 40 -19.20 6.74 10.32
C GLU A 40 -19.43 8.25 10.28
N ALA A 41 -18.71 9.00 11.11
CA ALA A 41 -18.80 10.47 11.14
C ALA A 41 -18.45 11.12 9.81
N SER A 42 -17.55 10.49 9.04
CA SER A 42 -17.13 10.99 7.72
C SER A 42 -18.22 10.93 6.64
N LYS A 43 -19.31 10.23 6.87
CA LYS A 43 -20.48 10.23 5.98
C LYS A 43 -21.23 11.57 5.98
N GLU A 44 -21.07 12.35 7.05
CA GLU A 44 -21.68 13.68 7.18
C GLU A 44 -20.65 14.81 7.07
N THR A 45 -19.48 14.64 7.68
CA THR A 45 -18.44 15.67 7.74
C THR A 45 -17.09 15.10 7.34
N ALA A 46 -16.44 15.73 6.36
CA ALA A 46 -15.13 15.29 5.90
C ALA A 46 -14.12 15.14 7.06
N SER A 47 -13.43 14.04 7.09
CA SER A 47 -12.39 13.71 8.07
C SER A 47 -11.16 13.11 7.40
N MET A 48 -10.07 13.11 8.15
CA MET A 48 -8.80 12.51 7.73
C MET A 48 -8.27 11.62 8.84
N SER A 49 -7.66 10.50 8.46
CA SER A 49 -6.98 9.61 9.39
C SER A 49 -5.61 9.23 8.86
N ARG A 50 -4.65 8.96 9.73
CA ARG A 50 -3.30 8.53 9.38
C ARG A 50 -2.94 7.24 10.10
N GLU A 51 -2.00 6.47 9.53
CA GLU A 51 -1.49 5.22 10.10
C GLU A 51 -2.63 4.23 10.45
N CYS A 52 -3.62 4.16 9.59
CA CYS A 52 -4.76 3.29 9.82
C CYS A 52 -4.40 1.85 9.56
N PHE A 53 -4.47 1.02 10.60
CA PHE A 53 -4.31 -0.42 10.44
C PHE A 53 -5.51 -1.01 9.70
N VAL A 54 -5.23 -1.76 8.64
CA VAL A 54 -6.25 -2.49 7.88
C VAL A 54 -5.88 -3.96 7.78
N VAL A 55 -6.90 -4.80 7.81
CA VAL A 55 -6.76 -6.25 7.70
C VAL A 55 -7.88 -6.83 6.86
N ALA A 56 -7.53 -7.74 5.96
CA ALA A 56 -8.46 -8.57 5.20
C ALA A 56 -7.95 -10.01 5.22
N PRO A 57 -8.34 -10.80 6.24
CA PRO A 57 -7.80 -12.14 6.47
C PRO A 57 -8.08 -13.11 5.31
N GLU A 58 -9.22 -12.98 4.65
CA GLU A 58 -9.59 -13.79 3.49
C GLU A 58 -8.55 -13.67 2.35
N TYR A 59 -7.97 -12.46 2.19
CA TYR A 59 -6.96 -12.19 1.17
C TYR A 59 -5.53 -12.26 1.71
N GLY A 60 -5.33 -12.53 3.00
CA GLY A 60 -4.03 -12.51 3.65
C GLY A 60 -3.36 -11.12 3.63
N ILE A 61 -4.17 -10.05 3.61
CA ILE A 61 -3.70 -8.66 3.62
C ILE A 61 -3.72 -8.13 5.05
N ARG A 62 -2.65 -7.44 5.42
CA ARG A 62 -2.59 -6.58 6.61
C ARG A 62 -1.57 -5.48 6.38
N GLY A 63 -1.80 -4.31 6.94
CA GLY A 63 -0.85 -3.21 6.84
C GLY A 63 -1.38 -1.92 7.41
N PHE A 64 -0.59 -0.88 7.27
CA PHE A 64 -0.96 0.47 7.66
C PHE A 64 -1.09 1.33 6.41
N ILE A 65 -2.20 2.05 6.32
CA ILE A 65 -2.42 3.07 5.29
C ILE A 65 -1.81 4.36 5.81
N ASP A 66 -0.95 5.00 5.01
CA ASP A 66 -0.27 6.23 5.43
C ASP A 66 -1.26 7.35 5.73
N GLU A 67 -2.29 7.53 4.87
CA GLU A 67 -3.34 8.52 5.09
C GLU A 67 -4.64 8.14 4.36
N ILE A 68 -5.79 8.45 4.97
CA ILE A 68 -7.12 8.28 4.37
C ILE A 68 -7.86 9.61 4.45
N TRP A 69 -8.33 10.10 3.31
CA TRP A 69 -9.30 11.19 3.25
C TRP A 69 -10.70 10.61 3.11
N MET A 70 -11.55 10.89 4.06
CA MET A 70 -12.92 10.41 4.10
C MET A 70 -13.87 11.59 3.94
N LYS A 71 -14.65 11.59 2.87
CA LYS A 71 -15.66 12.59 2.56
C LYS A 71 -17.02 11.91 2.41
N PRO A 72 -18.13 12.65 2.51
CA PRO A 72 -19.47 12.06 2.39
C PRO A 72 -19.67 11.17 1.15
N GLU A 73 -19.08 11.54 0.00
CA GLU A 73 -19.28 10.83 -1.26
C GLU A 73 -18.14 9.90 -1.65
N GLU A 74 -16.95 10.08 -1.06
CA GLU A 74 -15.75 9.36 -1.49
C GLU A 74 -14.74 9.11 -0.37
N ILE A 75 -13.97 8.05 -0.54
CA ILE A 75 -12.80 7.71 0.27
C ILE A 75 -11.57 7.76 -0.62
N VAL A 76 -10.52 8.45 -0.20
CA VAL A 76 -9.22 8.46 -0.90
C VAL A 76 -8.17 7.81 -0.01
N ILE A 77 -7.65 6.67 -0.42
CA ILE A 77 -6.60 5.92 0.26
C ILE A 77 -5.26 6.31 -0.35
N ILE A 78 -4.37 6.86 0.47
CA ILE A 78 -3.12 7.48 0.03
C ILE A 78 -1.95 6.71 0.61
N ASP A 79 -0.96 6.44 -0.24
CA ASP A 79 0.31 5.83 0.12
C ASP A 79 1.46 6.77 -0.32
N ASP A 80 2.30 7.17 0.65
CA ASP A 80 3.37 8.16 0.47
C ASP A 80 4.65 7.52 -0.09
N LYS A 81 5.15 8.07 -1.19
CA LYS A 81 6.35 7.55 -1.87
C LYS A 81 7.45 8.60 -1.99
N PRO A 82 8.73 8.20 -1.92
CA PRO A 82 9.86 9.14 -1.99
C PRO A 82 10.09 9.73 -3.39
N GLY A 83 9.26 9.41 -4.37
CA GLY A 83 9.37 9.89 -5.76
C GLY A 83 8.04 9.86 -6.47
N ARG A 84 8.02 10.35 -7.73
CA ARG A 84 6.81 10.58 -8.52
C ARG A 84 6.53 9.52 -9.60
N THR A 85 7.22 8.39 -9.56
CA THR A 85 7.00 7.33 -10.57
C THR A 85 6.01 6.29 -10.05
N PRO A 86 4.84 6.10 -10.69
CA PRO A 86 3.87 5.11 -10.28
C PRO A 86 4.30 3.71 -10.75
N TYR A 87 5.12 3.05 -9.95
CA TYR A 87 5.51 1.66 -10.23
C TYR A 87 4.33 0.72 -10.00
N GLN A 88 4.25 -0.35 -10.81
CA GLN A 88 3.19 -1.36 -10.65
C GLN A 88 3.11 -1.93 -9.23
N SER A 89 4.25 -2.10 -8.55
CA SER A 89 4.29 -2.59 -7.17
C SER A 89 3.66 -1.62 -6.18
N THR A 90 3.87 -0.31 -6.34
CA THR A 90 3.29 0.72 -5.46
C THR A 90 1.80 0.91 -5.74
N MET A 91 1.39 0.88 -7.01
CA MET A 91 -0.03 0.88 -7.38
C MET A 91 -0.76 -0.35 -6.81
N ASN A 92 -0.17 -1.54 -6.91
CA ASN A 92 -0.75 -2.75 -6.34
C ASN A 92 -0.81 -2.71 -4.81
N GLN A 93 0.13 -2.06 -4.14
CA GLN A 93 0.11 -1.89 -2.69
C GLN A 93 -1.11 -1.08 -2.25
N VAL A 94 -1.32 0.10 -2.83
CA VAL A 94 -2.46 0.94 -2.45
C VAL A 94 -3.79 0.34 -2.89
N ARG A 95 -3.84 -0.38 -4.01
CA ARG A 95 -5.04 -1.16 -4.42
C ARG A 95 -5.38 -2.26 -3.41
N ALA A 96 -4.36 -2.94 -2.85
CA ALA A 96 -4.55 -3.93 -1.80
C ALA A 96 -5.09 -3.28 -0.51
N TYR A 97 -4.66 -2.07 -0.18
CA TYR A 97 -5.22 -1.30 0.93
C TYR A 97 -6.68 -0.90 0.67
N CYS A 98 -7.03 -0.50 -0.55
CA CYS A 98 -8.44 -0.25 -0.91
C CYS A 98 -9.30 -1.50 -0.72
N LEU A 99 -8.81 -2.66 -1.14
CA LEU A 99 -9.51 -3.93 -0.93
C LEU A 99 -9.68 -4.23 0.57
N ALA A 100 -8.62 -4.08 1.37
CA ALA A 100 -8.66 -4.34 2.80
C ALA A 100 -9.58 -3.35 3.54
N PHE A 101 -9.54 -2.07 3.18
CA PHE A 101 -10.44 -1.06 3.73
C PHE A 101 -11.91 -1.40 3.44
N LYS A 102 -12.23 -1.71 2.17
CA LYS A 102 -13.57 -2.09 1.74
C LYS A 102 -14.07 -3.34 2.46
N ASP A 103 -13.23 -4.35 2.59
CA ASP A 103 -13.55 -5.62 3.28
C ASP A 103 -13.81 -5.39 4.78
N MET A 104 -13.03 -4.53 5.42
CA MET A 104 -13.11 -4.25 6.85
C MET A 104 -14.31 -3.36 7.22
N THR A 105 -14.61 -2.36 6.38
CA THR A 105 -15.61 -1.32 6.70
C THR A 105 -16.97 -1.58 6.06
N HIS A 106 -17.02 -2.37 5.00
CA HIS A 106 -18.20 -2.55 4.15
C HIS A 106 -18.80 -1.20 3.65
N ASP A 107 -17.93 -0.20 3.46
CA ASP A 107 -18.32 1.12 3.03
C ASP A 107 -18.66 1.12 1.53
N ASP A 108 -19.81 1.67 1.15
CA ASP A 108 -20.33 1.67 -0.22
C ASP A 108 -19.91 2.91 -1.02
N ARG A 109 -19.25 3.89 -0.39
CA ARG A 109 -18.76 5.10 -1.07
C ARG A 109 -17.73 4.74 -2.12
N GLN A 110 -17.54 5.66 -3.09
CA GLN A 110 -16.50 5.52 -4.09
C GLN A 110 -15.12 5.55 -3.42
N ILE A 111 -14.35 4.48 -3.58
CA ILE A 111 -12.96 4.41 -3.10
C ILE A 111 -12.02 4.80 -4.23
N LYS A 112 -11.03 5.64 -3.94
CA LYS A 112 -9.93 5.99 -4.83
C LYS A 112 -8.60 5.58 -4.20
N ALA A 113 -7.74 4.98 -5.01
CA ALA A 113 -6.35 4.71 -4.68
C ALA A 113 -5.48 5.87 -5.14
N ALA A 114 -4.57 6.37 -4.32
CA ALA A 114 -3.68 7.47 -4.67
C ALA A 114 -2.25 7.23 -4.20
N LEU A 115 -1.29 7.73 -4.98
CA LEU A 115 0.12 7.83 -4.60
C LEU A 115 0.48 9.30 -4.48
N ARG A 116 1.07 9.68 -3.34
CA ARG A 116 1.51 11.03 -3.04
C ARG A 116 3.02 11.09 -2.91
N GLU A 117 3.61 12.18 -3.38
CA GLU A 117 5.00 12.48 -3.08
C GLU A 117 5.14 12.83 -1.61
N ARG A 118 5.93 12.04 -0.89
CA ARG A 118 6.10 12.15 0.56
C ARG A 118 6.51 13.55 0.99
N GLY A 119 5.82 14.10 2.01
CA GLY A 119 6.06 15.43 2.55
C GLY A 119 5.52 16.57 1.68
N THR A 120 4.65 16.28 0.73
CA THR A 120 3.95 17.27 -0.11
C THR A 120 2.48 16.90 -0.26
N ASP A 121 1.68 17.83 -0.81
CA ASP A 121 0.27 17.56 -1.17
C ASP A 121 0.12 17.06 -2.62
N ASN A 122 1.22 16.73 -3.30
CA ASN A 122 1.23 16.37 -4.70
C ASN A 122 0.85 14.90 -4.91
N LEU A 123 -0.41 14.65 -5.29
CA LEU A 123 -0.85 13.35 -5.78
C LEU A 123 -0.37 13.18 -7.22
N PHE A 124 0.58 12.29 -7.45
CA PHE A 124 1.12 12.06 -8.80
C PHE A 124 0.48 10.88 -9.53
N TRP A 125 -0.37 10.13 -8.85
CA TRP A 125 -1.20 9.09 -9.44
C TRP A 125 -2.47 8.90 -8.61
N ILE A 126 -3.61 8.75 -9.29
CA ILE A 126 -4.91 8.47 -8.68
C ILE A 126 -5.73 7.58 -9.60
N GLU A 127 -6.48 6.65 -9.02
CA GLU A 127 -7.34 5.71 -9.73
C GLU A 127 -8.59 5.40 -8.93
N ILE A 128 -9.75 5.31 -9.60
CA ILE A 128 -10.98 4.81 -8.97
C ILE A 128 -10.86 3.30 -8.77
N PHE A 129 -11.15 2.82 -7.58
CA PHE A 129 -11.15 1.40 -7.24
C PHE A 129 -12.44 0.74 -7.73
N THR A 130 -12.48 0.48 -9.05
CA THR A 130 -13.64 -0.16 -9.71
C THR A 130 -13.66 -1.68 -9.45
N PRO A 131 -14.80 -2.37 -9.72
CA PRO A 131 -14.86 -3.83 -9.67
C PRO A 131 -13.80 -4.54 -10.52
N GLU A 132 -13.40 -3.93 -11.66
CA GLU A 132 -12.34 -4.47 -12.52
C GLU A 132 -10.97 -4.37 -11.87
N VAL A 133 -10.67 -3.23 -11.21
CA VAL A 133 -9.41 -3.03 -10.45
C VAL A 133 -9.38 -3.97 -9.25
N GLU A 134 -10.51 -4.13 -8.56
CA GLU A 134 -10.65 -5.09 -7.46
C GLU A 134 -10.35 -6.52 -7.93
N LYS A 135 -10.92 -6.94 -9.05
CA LYS A 135 -10.65 -8.26 -9.65
C LYS A 135 -9.18 -8.46 -10.01
N GLN A 136 -8.53 -7.43 -10.56
CA GLN A 136 -7.11 -7.48 -10.91
C GLN A 136 -6.20 -7.63 -9.68
N ILE A 137 -6.50 -6.90 -8.59
CA ILE A 137 -5.69 -7.03 -7.37
C ILE A 137 -5.92 -8.37 -6.68
N LYS A 138 -7.15 -8.86 -6.61
CA LYS A 138 -7.46 -10.21 -6.11
C LYS A 138 -6.70 -11.30 -6.87
N PHE A 139 -6.68 -11.22 -8.20
CA PHE A 139 -5.88 -12.13 -9.03
C PHE A 139 -4.38 -12.05 -8.74
N THR A 140 -3.87 -10.83 -8.50
CA THR A 140 -2.45 -10.63 -8.17
C THR A 140 -2.10 -11.26 -6.81
N ILE A 141 -2.98 -11.10 -5.82
CA ILE A 141 -2.82 -11.67 -4.47
C ILE A 141 -2.87 -13.20 -4.53
N ASP A 142 -3.85 -13.77 -5.24
CA ASP A 142 -3.95 -15.21 -5.44
C ASP A 142 -2.69 -15.79 -6.10
N ARG A 143 -2.15 -15.08 -7.08
CA ARG A 143 -0.88 -15.46 -7.68
C ARG A 143 0.30 -15.39 -6.70
N MET A 144 0.32 -14.42 -5.80
CA MET A 144 1.35 -14.32 -4.77
C MET A 144 1.25 -15.49 -3.78
N HIS A 145 0.03 -15.86 -3.36
CA HIS A 145 -0.20 -17.03 -2.51
C HIS A 145 0.28 -18.30 -3.20
N GLY A 146 -0.07 -18.52 -4.45
CA GLY A 146 0.41 -19.67 -5.22
C GLY A 146 1.93 -19.75 -5.40
N LEU A 147 2.63 -18.60 -5.36
CA LEU A 147 4.10 -18.58 -5.32
C LEU A 147 4.66 -18.96 -3.94
N LEU A 148 3.91 -18.65 -2.86
CA LEU A 148 4.33 -18.94 -1.48
C LEU A 148 4.11 -20.41 -1.13
N ASP A 149 3.00 -21.00 -1.54
CA ASP A 149 2.65 -22.40 -1.30
C ASP A 149 3.23 -23.37 -2.34
N GLY A 150 3.84 -22.83 -3.41
CA GLY A 150 4.48 -23.62 -4.47
C GLY A 150 3.53 -24.15 -5.56
N SER A 151 2.23 -23.82 -5.49
CA SER A 151 1.24 -24.23 -6.50
C SER A 151 1.40 -23.51 -7.84
N LYS A 152 2.08 -22.33 -7.84
CA LYS A 152 2.40 -21.56 -9.04
C LYS A 152 3.92 -21.41 -9.23
N PRO A 153 4.44 -21.55 -10.44
CA PRO A 153 5.88 -21.43 -10.69
C PRO A 153 6.36 -19.98 -10.57
N PHE A 154 7.56 -19.80 -10.00
CA PHE A 154 8.24 -18.53 -10.06
C PHE A 154 8.71 -18.21 -11.48
N ILE A 155 8.32 -17.05 -12.00
CA ILE A 155 8.74 -16.57 -13.32
C ILE A 155 9.73 -15.41 -13.10
N PRO A 156 11.03 -15.61 -13.37
CA PRO A 156 12.03 -14.55 -13.20
C PRO A 156 11.80 -13.41 -14.20
N THR A 157 12.15 -12.20 -13.78
CA THR A 157 12.08 -11.04 -14.67
C THR A 157 13.10 -11.19 -15.83
N LYS A 158 12.68 -10.80 -17.03
CA LYS A 158 13.59 -10.72 -18.19
C LYS A 158 14.41 -9.41 -18.22
N ASN A 159 14.15 -8.46 -17.32
CA ASN A 159 14.82 -7.16 -17.27
C ASN A 159 16.14 -7.26 -16.47
N PRO A 160 17.32 -7.15 -17.13
CA PRO A 160 18.61 -7.28 -16.47
C PRO A 160 18.92 -6.16 -15.48
N ASN A 161 18.34 -4.96 -15.68
CA ASN A 161 18.52 -3.83 -14.77
C ASN A 161 17.82 -4.10 -13.42
N LYS A 162 16.63 -4.71 -13.45
CA LYS A 162 15.94 -5.14 -12.22
C LYS A 162 16.77 -6.21 -11.48
N CYS A 163 17.40 -7.12 -12.19
CA CYS A 163 18.28 -8.13 -11.60
C CYS A 163 19.54 -7.50 -11.00
N ARG A 164 20.18 -6.55 -11.68
CA ARG A 164 21.39 -5.85 -11.19
C ARG A 164 21.13 -5.08 -9.89
N SER A 165 19.99 -4.42 -9.78
CA SER A 165 19.59 -3.65 -8.60
C SER A 165 18.90 -4.48 -7.51
N CYS A 166 18.63 -5.75 -7.77
CA CYS A 166 17.92 -6.61 -6.83
C CYS A 166 18.77 -6.90 -5.58
N ARG A 167 18.25 -6.60 -4.39
CA ARG A 167 18.92 -6.86 -3.11
C ARG A 167 19.11 -8.36 -2.83
N TYR A 168 18.30 -9.21 -3.45
CA TYR A 168 18.32 -10.67 -3.29
C TYR A 168 19.17 -11.38 -4.37
N LYS A 169 19.85 -10.65 -5.25
CA LYS A 169 20.59 -11.23 -6.38
C LYS A 169 21.62 -12.30 -5.98
N ARG A 170 22.20 -12.17 -4.78
CA ARG A 170 23.20 -13.14 -4.25
C ARG A 170 22.60 -14.52 -3.96
N TYR A 171 21.28 -14.57 -3.69
CA TYR A 171 20.54 -15.77 -3.31
C TYR A 171 19.63 -16.27 -4.43
N CYS A 172 19.65 -15.58 -5.59
CA CYS A 172 18.75 -15.88 -6.70
C CYS A 172 19.42 -16.84 -7.67
N GLU A 173 18.89 -18.05 -7.79
CA GLU A 173 19.37 -19.08 -8.74
C GLU A 173 19.23 -18.66 -10.21
N HIS A 174 18.32 -17.72 -10.51
CA HIS A 174 18.12 -17.19 -11.86
C HIS A 174 19.06 -16.02 -12.19
N TYR A 175 19.85 -15.53 -11.24
CA TYR A 175 20.79 -14.44 -11.47
C TYR A 175 22.11 -14.98 -12.02
N LYS A 176 22.31 -14.87 -13.33
CA LYS A 176 23.59 -15.18 -13.97
C LYS A 176 24.51 -13.96 -13.88
N ARG A 177 25.61 -14.06 -13.13
CA ARG A 177 26.70 -13.09 -13.23
C ARG A 177 27.28 -13.17 -14.63
N LYS A 178 27.13 -12.08 -15.43
CA LYS A 178 27.93 -11.89 -16.65
C LYS A 178 29.22 -11.22 -16.24
#